data_0581d864fd63801bb94757ca43885c01
#
_entry.id   0581d864fd63801bb94757ca43885c01
#
_cell.length_a   1.000
_cell.length_b   1.000
_cell.length_c   1.000
_cell.angle_alpha   90.00
_cell.angle_beta   90.00
_cell.angle_gamma   90.00
#
_symmetry.space_group_name_H-M   'P 1'
#
loop_
_entity.id
_entity.type
_entity.pdbx_description
1 polymer ?
#
loop_
_entity_poly.entity_id
_entity_poly.type
_entity_poly.pdbx_seq_one_letter_code
_entity_poly.pdbx_strand_id
1 'polypeptide(L)'
;LVVLRWPASRAMPLALVVAAAVSMTVWKVSGVHVAASIAQGVVVALDILFIVFGALLLLATLRESGAVATIRRGFMDISPDRRIQAIIVGWLFGSFIEGASGFGTPAAVAGPLMLALGFPASAAVMVGLIIQSTPVTFGAIGTPVLVGVSTGLNTEIVQNYVAASGFGQWTEYLGQIAWRAALLHFAAGTLIPLFISSFLTGFYGERRSFVEGLKAWRFALFSAFAMTVP
;
A
#
# COMPACT_ATOMS: atom_id res chain seq x y z
N LEU A 1 -8.63 16.72 -5.75
CA LEU A 1 -8.07 15.69 -6.64
C LEU A 1 -9.17 15.03 -7.47
N VAL A 2 -10.11 14.32 -6.87
CA VAL A 2 -11.10 13.50 -7.61
C VAL A 2 -12.14 14.36 -8.31
N VAL A 3 -12.82 15.24 -7.58
CA VAL A 3 -13.94 16.05 -8.10
C VAL A 3 -13.44 17.15 -9.05
N LEU A 4 -12.49 17.95 -8.62
CA LEU A 4 -11.96 19.07 -9.41
C LEU A 4 -10.87 18.65 -10.41
N ARG A 5 -10.41 17.37 -10.38
CA ARG A 5 -9.32 16.82 -11.20
C ARG A 5 -8.03 17.65 -11.15
N TRP A 6 -7.81 18.34 -10.03
CA TRP A 6 -6.58 19.09 -9.84
C TRP A 6 -5.38 18.16 -9.63
N PRO A 7 -4.22 18.49 -10.20
CA PRO A 7 -3.01 17.75 -9.92
C PRO A 7 -2.61 17.90 -8.44
N ALA A 8 -1.97 16.88 -7.87
CA ALA A 8 -1.54 16.88 -6.47
C ALA A 8 -0.67 18.09 -6.11
N SER A 9 0.17 18.53 -7.05
CA SER A 9 1.05 19.71 -6.89
C SER A 9 0.30 21.02 -6.60
N ARG A 10 -0.97 21.12 -6.96
CA ARG A 10 -1.84 22.28 -6.66
C ARG A 10 -2.77 22.02 -5.47
N ALA A 11 -3.30 20.80 -5.38
CA ALA A 11 -4.27 20.46 -4.34
C ALA A 11 -3.62 20.33 -2.96
N MET A 12 -2.39 19.77 -2.85
CA MET A 12 -1.75 19.54 -1.57
C MET A 12 -1.29 20.83 -0.85
N PRO A 13 -0.68 21.83 -1.51
CA PRO A 13 -0.37 23.09 -0.86
C PRO A 13 -1.62 23.81 -0.34
N LEU A 14 -2.72 23.79 -1.11
CA LEU A 14 -3.99 24.37 -0.67
C LEU A 14 -4.54 23.63 0.56
N ALA A 15 -4.50 22.30 0.55
CA ALA A 15 -4.92 21.47 1.68
C ALA A 15 -4.10 21.78 2.94
N LEU A 16 -2.77 21.97 2.80
CA LEU A 16 -1.90 22.38 3.90
C LEU A 16 -2.30 23.74 4.49
N VAL A 17 -2.57 24.73 3.64
CA VAL A 17 -3.01 26.05 4.09
C VAL A 17 -4.35 25.99 4.82
N VAL A 18 -5.31 25.23 4.27
CA VAL A 18 -6.62 25.05 4.91
C VAL A 18 -6.48 24.32 6.25
N ALA A 19 -5.68 23.25 6.31
CA ALA A 19 -5.44 22.52 7.54
C ALA A 19 -4.77 23.39 8.62
N ALA A 20 -3.77 24.20 8.25
CA ALA A 20 -3.13 25.14 9.15
C ALA A 20 -4.10 26.21 9.67
N ALA A 21 -4.93 26.77 8.78
CA ALA A 21 -5.94 27.77 9.15
C ALA A 21 -6.99 27.18 10.11
N VAL A 22 -7.51 25.99 9.82
CA VAL A 22 -8.48 25.28 10.67
C VAL A 22 -7.85 24.92 12.03
N SER A 23 -6.60 24.45 12.05
CA SER A 23 -5.88 24.15 13.29
C SER A 23 -5.77 25.39 14.21
N MET A 24 -5.48 26.56 13.65
CA MET A 24 -5.36 27.78 14.42
C MET A 24 -6.72 28.38 14.83
N THR A 25 -7.73 28.27 13.97
CA THR A 25 -9.02 28.93 14.21
C THR A 25 -9.97 28.04 15.04
N VAL A 26 -10.13 26.76 14.70
CA VAL A 26 -11.06 25.84 15.35
C VAL A 26 -10.43 25.20 16.57
N TRP A 27 -9.26 24.61 16.42
CA TRP A 27 -8.57 23.91 17.53
C TRP A 27 -7.69 24.81 18.38
N LYS A 28 -7.59 26.12 18.04
CA LYS A 28 -6.81 27.11 18.81
C LYS A 28 -5.33 26.73 19.01
N VAL A 29 -4.77 25.94 18.07
CA VAL A 29 -3.34 25.59 18.10
C VAL A 29 -2.51 26.83 17.84
N SER A 30 -1.44 27.04 18.63
CA SER A 30 -0.58 28.21 18.46
C SER A 30 0.18 28.17 17.12
N GLY A 31 0.41 29.33 16.52
CA GLY A 31 1.15 29.42 15.25
C GLY A 31 2.55 28.80 15.31
N VAL A 32 3.20 28.83 16.48
CA VAL A 32 4.51 28.21 16.70
C VAL A 32 4.40 26.67 16.54
N HIS A 33 3.38 26.05 17.12
CA HIS A 33 3.15 24.60 16.97
C HIS A 33 2.84 24.22 15.52
N VAL A 34 2.04 25.04 14.81
CA VAL A 34 1.76 24.80 13.39
C VAL A 34 3.04 24.91 12.55
N ALA A 35 3.87 25.93 12.80
CA ALA A 35 5.14 26.09 12.11
C ALA A 35 6.11 24.92 12.41
N ALA A 36 6.19 24.49 13.67
CA ALA A 36 7.00 23.33 14.05
C ALA A 36 6.53 22.05 13.37
N SER A 37 5.20 21.83 13.30
CA SER A 37 4.61 20.67 12.60
C SER A 37 4.91 20.70 11.10
N ILE A 38 4.88 21.85 10.46
CA ILE A 38 5.26 22.00 9.05
C ILE A 38 6.74 21.68 8.87
N ALA A 39 7.62 22.21 9.73
CA ALA A 39 9.06 21.93 9.67
C ALA A 39 9.35 20.42 9.84
N GLN A 40 8.70 19.78 10.81
CA GLN A 40 8.79 18.32 11.00
C GLN A 40 8.27 17.57 9.77
N GLY A 41 7.14 18.02 9.18
CA GLY A 41 6.60 17.44 7.96
C GLY A 41 7.57 17.51 6.78
N VAL A 42 8.35 18.57 6.66
CA VAL A 42 9.41 18.68 5.63
C VAL A 42 10.51 17.64 5.85
N VAL A 43 10.96 17.45 7.10
CA VAL A 43 11.97 16.41 7.42
C VAL A 43 11.45 15.03 7.06
N VAL A 44 10.23 14.69 7.49
CA VAL A 44 9.58 13.40 7.14
C VAL A 44 9.43 13.24 5.61
N ALA A 45 9.09 14.31 4.91
CA ALA A 45 8.99 14.27 3.44
C ALA A 45 10.33 13.98 2.76
N LEU A 46 11.44 14.53 3.28
CA LEU A 46 12.79 14.24 2.77
C LEU A 46 13.18 12.78 3.01
N ASP A 47 12.88 12.22 4.18
CA ASP A 47 13.12 10.82 4.48
C ASP A 47 12.35 9.90 3.50
N ILE A 48 11.06 10.18 3.27
CA ILE A 48 10.23 9.44 2.32
C ILE A 48 10.77 9.58 0.90
N LEU A 49 11.15 10.79 0.47
CA LEU A 49 11.74 11.01 -0.86
C LEU A 49 13.03 10.24 -1.06
N PHE A 50 13.87 10.12 -0.03
CA PHE A 50 15.09 9.32 -0.08
C PHE A 50 14.79 7.83 -0.27
N ILE A 51 13.78 7.30 0.42
CA ILE A 51 13.32 5.90 0.25
C ILE A 51 12.77 5.69 -1.17
N VAL A 52 11.92 6.59 -1.67
CA VAL A 52 11.37 6.52 -3.04
C VAL A 52 12.48 6.60 -4.08
N PHE A 53 13.48 7.46 -3.87
CA PHE A 53 14.66 7.54 -4.74
C PHE A 53 15.39 6.20 -4.81
N GLY A 54 15.64 5.55 -3.67
CA GLY A 54 16.27 4.21 -3.61
C GLY A 54 15.44 3.16 -4.37
N ALA A 55 14.13 3.15 -4.21
CA ALA A 55 13.23 2.25 -4.92
C ALA A 55 13.23 2.46 -6.44
N LEU A 56 13.23 3.73 -6.89
CA LEU A 56 13.31 4.07 -8.32
C LEU A 56 14.68 3.71 -8.91
N LEU A 57 15.76 3.92 -8.15
CA LEU A 57 17.10 3.53 -8.56
C LEU A 57 17.20 2.01 -8.73
N LEU A 58 16.67 1.23 -7.77
CA LEU A 58 16.59 -0.22 -7.88
C LEU A 58 15.80 -0.65 -9.13
N LEU A 59 14.64 -0.04 -9.35
CA LEU A 59 13.82 -0.34 -10.54
C LEU A 59 14.57 -0.01 -11.84
N ALA A 60 15.25 1.13 -11.89
CA ALA A 60 16.08 1.51 -13.06
C ALA A 60 17.19 0.47 -13.29
N THR A 61 17.91 0.07 -12.24
CA THR A 61 18.94 -0.96 -12.29
C THR A 61 18.41 -2.30 -12.80
N LEU A 62 17.24 -2.74 -12.28
CA LEU A 62 16.60 -3.97 -12.73
C LEU A 62 16.17 -3.93 -14.20
N ARG A 63 15.79 -2.76 -14.70
CA ARG A 63 15.45 -2.56 -16.13
C ARG A 63 16.69 -2.60 -17.00
N GLU A 64 17.71 -1.83 -16.68
CA GLU A 64 18.94 -1.73 -17.45
C GLU A 64 19.74 -3.05 -17.46
N SER A 65 19.74 -3.79 -16.34
CA SER A 65 20.37 -5.12 -16.25
C SER A 65 19.62 -6.22 -17.00
N GLY A 66 18.43 -5.96 -17.50
CA GLY A 66 17.56 -6.99 -18.10
C GLY A 66 16.89 -7.93 -17.11
N ALA A 67 17.06 -7.73 -15.81
CA ALA A 67 16.45 -8.56 -14.76
C ALA A 67 14.92 -8.53 -14.84
N VAL A 68 14.29 -7.39 -15.19
CA VAL A 68 12.84 -7.30 -15.42
C VAL A 68 12.38 -8.27 -16.51
N ALA A 69 13.15 -8.41 -17.60
CA ALA A 69 12.82 -9.34 -18.68
C ALA A 69 12.93 -10.81 -18.22
N THR A 70 13.87 -11.12 -17.35
CA THR A 70 14.02 -12.46 -16.76
C THR A 70 12.87 -12.78 -15.79
N ILE A 71 12.54 -11.85 -14.89
CA ILE A 71 11.38 -11.96 -13.99
C ILE A 71 10.09 -12.15 -14.79
N ARG A 72 9.92 -11.36 -15.85
CA ARG A 72 8.77 -11.49 -16.75
C ARG A 72 8.65 -12.90 -17.33
N ARG A 73 9.75 -13.45 -17.86
CA ARG A 73 9.75 -14.82 -18.42
C ARG A 73 9.34 -15.83 -17.36
N GLY A 74 9.93 -15.76 -16.17
CA GLY A 74 9.58 -16.66 -15.06
C GLY A 74 8.08 -16.62 -14.72
N PHE A 75 7.45 -15.42 -14.71
CA PHE A 75 6.00 -15.33 -14.45
C PHE A 75 5.13 -15.87 -15.59
N MET A 76 5.55 -15.69 -16.86
CA MET A 76 4.83 -16.25 -18.01
C MET A 76 4.87 -17.77 -18.05
N ASP A 77 5.96 -18.37 -17.59
CA ASP A 77 6.14 -19.82 -17.53
C ASP A 77 5.26 -20.50 -16.46
N ILE A 78 4.84 -19.73 -15.42
CA ILE A 78 3.97 -20.25 -14.35
C ILE A 78 2.55 -20.53 -14.87
N SER A 79 1.96 -19.59 -15.62
CA SER A 79 0.62 -19.74 -16.17
C SER A 79 0.38 -18.83 -17.37
N PRO A 80 -0.25 -19.35 -18.44
CA PRO A 80 -0.69 -18.52 -19.56
C PRO A 80 -1.98 -17.73 -19.24
N ASP A 81 -2.68 -18.05 -18.15
CA ASP A 81 -3.92 -17.39 -17.75
C ASP A 81 -3.62 -15.99 -17.18
N ARG A 82 -4.11 -14.96 -17.87
CA ARG A 82 -3.92 -13.57 -17.48
C ARG A 82 -4.45 -13.23 -16.08
N ARG A 83 -5.49 -13.91 -15.62
CA ARG A 83 -6.04 -13.72 -14.28
C ARG A 83 -5.04 -14.18 -13.22
N ILE A 84 -4.43 -15.33 -13.45
CA ILE A 84 -3.41 -15.91 -12.58
C ILE A 84 -2.15 -15.02 -12.61
N GLN A 85 -1.71 -14.59 -13.79
CA GLN A 85 -0.58 -13.66 -13.91
C GLN A 85 -0.82 -12.35 -13.14
N ALA A 86 -2.03 -11.78 -13.23
CA ALA A 86 -2.38 -10.56 -12.50
C ALA A 86 -2.39 -10.78 -10.98
N ILE A 87 -2.82 -11.94 -10.49
CA ILE A 87 -2.78 -12.28 -9.07
C ILE A 87 -1.32 -12.48 -8.62
N ILE A 88 -0.49 -13.18 -9.40
CA ILE A 88 0.92 -13.40 -9.05
C ILE A 88 1.66 -12.07 -8.98
N VAL A 89 1.57 -11.26 -10.02
CA VAL A 89 2.33 -10.00 -10.11
C VAL A 89 1.70 -8.90 -9.24
N GLY A 90 0.38 -8.75 -9.32
CA GLY A 90 -0.33 -7.75 -8.54
C GLY A 90 -0.35 -8.10 -7.06
N TRP A 91 -0.92 -9.25 -6.70
CA TRP A 91 -1.15 -9.58 -5.30
C TRP A 91 0.08 -10.17 -4.61
N LEU A 92 0.58 -11.32 -5.05
CA LEU A 92 1.67 -12.02 -4.34
C LEU A 92 2.97 -11.21 -4.36
N PHE A 93 3.45 -10.87 -5.55
CA PHE A 93 4.68 -10.10 -5.68
C PHE A 93 4.53 -8.67 -5.17
N GLY A 94 3.40 -8.02 -5.45
CA GLY A 94 3.12 -6.69 -4.93
C GLY A 94 3.07 -6.63 -3.41
N SER A 95 2.40 -7.58 -2.75
CA SER A 95 2.35 -7.64 -1.27
C SER A 95 3.72 -7.95 -0.67
N PHE A 96 4.51 -8.82 -1.31
CA PHE A 96 5.89 -9.09 -0.89
C PHE A 96 6.75 -7.82 -0.94
N ILE A 97 6.69 -7.07 -2.05
CA ILE A 97 7.42 -5.80 -2.19
C ILE A 97 6.93 -4.77 -1.17
N GLU A 98 5.62 -4.68 -0.92
CA GLU A 98 5.09 -3.76 0.10
C GLU A 98 5.59 -4.12 1.49
N GLY A 99 5.56 -5.40 1.85
CA GLY A 99 6.10 -5.88 3.12
C GLY A 99 7.57 -5.53 3.32
N ALA A 100 8.37 -5.66 2.27
CA ALA A 100 9.80 -5.41 2.31
C ALA A 100 10.17 -3.92 2.31
N SER A 101 9.52 -3.10 1.48
CA SER A 101 9.91 -1.70 1.23
C SER A 101 8.86 -0.67 1.64
N GLY A 102 7.58 -1.01 1.62
CA GLY A 102 6.49 -0.07 1.94
C GLY A 102 6.35 1.09 0.94
N PHE A 103 5.73 2.16 1.41
CA PHE A 103 5.65 3.49 0.76
C PHE A 103 5.11 3.50 -0.68
N GLY A 104 4.25 2.54 -1.03
CA GLY A 104 3.67 2.47 -2.37
C GLY A 104 4.60 1.91 -3.44
N THR A 105 5.74 1.33 -3.07
CA THR A 105 6.71 0.71 -3.97
C THR A 105 6.10 -0.35 -4.89
N PRO A 106 5.11 -1.17 -4.47
CA PRO A 106 4.45 -2.14 -5.35
C PRO A 106 3.88 -1.49 -6.61
N ALA A 107 3.23 -0.34 -6.50
CA ALA A 107 2.68 0.35 -7.67
C ALA A 107 3.78 0.77 -8.65
N ALA A 108 4.95 1.18 -8.13
CA ALA A 108 6.10 1.57 -8.94
C ALA A 108 6.80 0.38 -9.62
N VAL A 109 6.72 -0.82 -9.05
CA VAL A 109 7.38 -2.03 -9.58
C VAL A 109 6.41 -2.94 -10.32
N ALA A 110 5.29 -3.31 -9.72
CA ALA A 110 4.31 -4.22 -10.32
C ALA A 110 3.61 -3.61 -11.53
N GLY A 111 3.35 -2.29 -11.52
CA GLY A 111 2.74 -1.60 -12.66
C GLY A 111 3.53 -1.76 -13.95
N PRO A 112 4.81 -1.34 -14.01
CA PRO A 112 5.68 -1.57 -15.16
C PRO A 112 5.85 -3.05 -15.54
N LEU A 113 5.88 -3.96 -14.56
CA LEU A 113 5.98 -5.39 -14.82
C LEU A 113 4.69 -5.91 -15.49
N MET A 114 3.52 -5.48 -15.06
CA MET A 114 2.26 -5.80 -15.72
C MET A 114 2.20 -5.26 -17.16
N LEU A 115 2.68 -4.02 -17.39
CA LEU A 115 2.81 -3.49 -18.75
C LEU A 115 3.74 -4.35 -19.61
N ALA A 116 4.87 -4.80 -19.06
CA ALA A 116 5.79 -5.70 -19.73
C ALA A 116 5.16 -7.06 -20.06
N LEU A 117 4.21 -7.55 -19.25
CA LEU A 117 3.40 -8.74 -19.51
C LEU A 117 2.29 -8.50 -20.55
N GLY A 118 2.14 -7.26 -21.05
CA GLY A 118 1.15 -6.90 -22.07
C GLY A 118 -0.24 -6.58 -21.52
N PHE A 119 -0.35 -6.23 -20.22
CA PHE A 119 -1.59 -5.67 -19.69
C PHE A 119 -1.76 -4.22 -20.12
N PRO A 120 -3.00 -3.74 -20.34
CA PRO A 120 -3.26 -2.33 -20.59
C PRO A 120 -2.78 -1.46 -19.41
N ALA A 121 -2.32 -0.23 -19.70
CA ALA A 121 -1.81 0.68 -18.67
C ALA A 121 -2.83 0.95 -17.55
N SER A 122 -4.09 1.14 -17.90
CA SER A 122 -5.17 1.33 -16.93
C SER A 122 -5.43 0.10 -16.08
N ALA A 123 -5.28 -1.12 -16.62
CA ALA A 123 -5.36 -2.35 -15.84
C ALA A 123 -4.19 -2.47 -14.85
N ALA A 124 -2.97 -2.16 -15.29
CA ALA A 124 -1.78 -2.14 -14.43
C ALA A 124 -1.92 -1.15 -13.26
N VAL A 125 -2.43 0.06 -13.54
CA VAL A 125 -2.72 1.07 -12.51
C VAL A 125 -3.82 0.58 -11.56
N MET A 126 -4.92 0.06 -12.08
CA MET A 126 -6.02 -0.46 -11.28
C MET A 126 -5.53 -1.54 -10.30
N VAL A 127 -4.79 -2.53 -10.78
CA VAL A 127 -4.24 -3.59 -9.94
C VAL A 127 -3.24 -3.01 -8.94
N GLY A 128 -2.34 -2.13 -9.38
CA GLY A 128 -1.35 -1.46 -8.53
C GLY A 128 -1.98 -0.65 -7.38
N LEU A 129 -3.18 -0.09 -7.58
CA LEU A 129 -3.92 0.62 -6.52
C LEU A 129 -4.67 -0.35 -5.60
N ILE A 130 -5.25 -1.42 -6.15
CA ILE A 130 -6.00 -2.41 -5.34
C ILE A 130 -5.07 -3.09 -4.33
N ILE A 131 -3.85 -3.45 -4.72
CA ILE A 131 -2.91 -4.13 -3.82
C ILE A 131 -2.44 -3.25 -2.65
N GLN A 132 -2.55 -1.94 -2.74
CA GLN A 132 -2.24 -1.03 -1.63
C GLN A 132 -3.26 -1.08 -0.49
N SER A 133 -4.40 -1.76 -0.68
CA SER A 133 -5.52 -1.74 0.26
C SER A 133 -5.26 -2.50 1.57
N THR A 134 -4.42 -3.52 1.56
CA THR A 134 -4.20 -4.39 2.74
C THR A 134 -2.75 -4.46 3.22
N PRO A 135 -1.73 -4.73 2.39
CA PRO A 135 -0.38 -4.94 2.88
C PRO A 135 0.28 -3.66 3.42
N VAL A 136 -0.24 -2.48 3.08
CA VAL A 136 0.34 -1.17 3.46
C VAL A 136 0.48 -0.98 4.97
N THR A 137 -0.42 -1.54 5.77
CA THR A 137 -0.35 -1.46 7.24
C THR A 137 0.91 -2.12 7.80
N PHE A 138 1.40 -3.15 7.12
CA PHE A 138 2.59 -3.91 7.47
C PHE A 138 3.78 -3.62 6.56
N GLY A 139 3.66 -2.61 5.69
CA GLY A 139 4.72 -2.20 4.78
C GLY A 139 5.98 -1.77 5.50
N ALA A 140 7.14 -1.87 4.83
CA ALA A 140 8.45 -1.55 5.41
C ALA A 140 8.64 -2.21 6.79
N ILE A 141 8.37 -3.52 6.86
CA ILE A 141 8.53 -4.34 8.08
C ILE A 141 7.70 -3.80 9.26
N GLY A 142 6.47 -3.34 8.99
CA GLY A 142 5.54 -2.86 10.02
C GLY A 142 5.78 -1.41 10.49
N THR A 143 6.56 -0.64 9.77
CA THR A 143 6.81 0.78 10.08
C THR A 143 5.54 1.60 10.37
N PRO A 144 4.42 1.44 9.66
CA PRO A 144 3.19 2.18 9.97
C PRO A 144 2.69 1.94 11.39
N VAL A 145 2.78 0.73 11.91
CA VAL A 145 2.39 0.42 13.29
C VAL A 145 3.49 0.83 14.28
N LEU A 146 4.73 0.38 14.04
CA LEU A 146 5.83 0.56 14.98
C LEU A 146 6.25 2.01 15.14
N VAL A 147 6.15 2.82 14.09
CA VAL A 147 6.52 4.23 14.10
C VAL A 147 5.28 5.11 14.04
N GLY A 148 4.41 4.95 13.03
CA GLY A 148 3.26 5.82 12.81
C GLY A 148 2.26 5.79 13.97
N VAL A 149 1.74 4.61 14.29
CA VAL A 149 0.77 4.44 15.39
C VAL A 149 1.46 4.73 16.74
N SER A 150 2.69 4.24 16.93
CA SER A 150 3.44 4.48 18.17
C SER A 150 3.63 5.98 18.43
N THR A 151 4.09 6.74 17.44
CA THR A 151 4.29 8.18 17.59
C THR A 151 2.96 8.92 17.84
N GLY A 152 1.89 8.54 17.15
CA GLY A 152 0.57 9.16 17.28
C GLY A 152 -0.11 8.90 18.62
N LEU A 153 0.11 7.73 19.21
CA LEU A 153 -0.50 7.32 20.48
C LEU A 153 0.41 7.50 21.70
N ASN A 154 1.68 7.81 21.54
CA ASN A 154 2.66 7.91 22.62
C ASN A 154 2.47 9.20 23.44
N THR A 155 1.33 9.31 24.09
CA THR A 155 1.00 10.39 25.03
C THR A 155 0.96 9.87 26.45
N GLU A 156 1.19 10.74 27.43
CA GLU A 156 1.16 10.36 28.85
C GLU A 156 -0.18 9.70 29.26
N ILE A 157 -1.29 10.21 28.71
CA ILE A 157 -2.63 9.66 28.97
C ILE A 157 -2.74 8.19 28.47
N VAL A 158 -2.27 7.93 27.25
CA VAL A 158 -2.34 6.58 26.67
C VAL A 158 -1.37 5.64 27.36
N GLN A 159 -0.16 6.11 27.70
CA GLN A 159 0.80 5.29 28.46
C GLN A 159 0.26 4.89 29.84
N ASN A 160 -0.36 5.81 30.55
CA ASN A 160 -0.99 5.54 31.84
C ASN A 160 -2.16 4.53 31.70
N TYR A 161 -2.96 4.67 30.64
CA TYR A 161 -4.02 3.70 30.34
C TYR A 161 -3.46 2.31 30.04
N VAL A 162 -2.42 2.21 29.21
CA VAL A 162 -1.75 0.94 28.86
C VAL A 162 -1.20 0.27 30.10
N ALA A 163 -0.51 1.03 30.96
CA ALA A 163 0.02 0.52 32.23
C ALA A 163 -1.10 0.01 33.19
N ALA A 164 -2.24 0.70 33.24
CA ALA A 164 -3.39 0.32 34.07
C ALA A 164 -4.19 -0.87 33.48
N SER A 165 -4.10 -1.11 32.17
CA SER A 165 -4.90 -2.13 31.45
C SER A 165 -4.30 -3.53 31.44
N GLY A 166 -3.19 -3.76 32.16
CA GLY A 166 -2.53 -5.06 32.25
C GLY A 166 -1.62 -5.41 31.07
N PHE A 167 -1.41 -4.49 30.13
CA PHE A 167 -0.36 -4.62 29.14
C PHE A 167 0.99 -4.35 29.80
N GLY A 168 1.89 -5.32 29.79
CA GLY A 168 3.17 -5.21 30.49
C GLY A 168 4.11 -4.16 29.89
N GLN A 169 4.06 -3.98 28.55
CA GLN A 169 4.94 -3.08 27.83
C GLN A 169 4.23 -2.40 26.65
N TRP A 170 4.75 -1.24 26.24
CA TRP A 170 4.26 -0.49 25.08
C TRP A 170 4.26 -1.31 23.78
N THR A 171 5.31 -2.11 23.58
CA THR A 171 5.43 -3.00 22.43
C THR A 171 4.36 -4.09 22.39
N GLU A 172 3.92 -4.58 23.55
CA GLU A 172 2.83 -5.54 23.64
C GLU A 172 1.49 -4.92 23.24
N TYR A 173 1.24 -3.68 23.66
CA TYR A 173 0.07 -2.92 23.23
C TYR A 173 0.05 -2.69 21.72
N LEU A 174 1.19 -2.27 21.12
CA LEU A 174 1.32 -2.15 19.67
C LEU A 174 1.13 -3.50 18.97
N GLY A 175 1.62 -4.59 19.53
CA GLY A 175 1.39 -5.95 19.04
C GLY A 175 -0.09 -6.31 18.98
N GLN A 176 -0.86 -5.91 19.98
CA GLN A 176 -2.33 -6.11 20.00
C GLN A 176 -3.04 -5.27 18.91
N ILE A 177 -2.57 -4.06 18.64
CA ILE A 177 -3.08 -3.25 17.54
C ILE A 177 -2.77 -3.93 16.20
N ALA A 178 -1.51 -4.36 16.01
CA ALA A 178 -1.09 -5.06 14.81
C ALA A 178 -1.90 -6.35 14.58
N TRP A 179 -2.11 -7.14 15.63
CA TRP A 179 -2.90 -8.36 15.56
C TRP A 179 -4.35 -8.11 15.11
N ARG A 180 -5.03 -7.11 15.71
CA ARG A 180 -6.38 -6.73 15.29
C ARG A 180 -6.43 -6.21 13.86
N ALA A 181 -5.46 -5.42 13.47
CA ALA A 181 -5.31 -4.98 12.07
C ALA A 181 -5.12 -6.18 11.13
N ALA A 182 -4.28 -7.16 11.51
CA ALA A 182 -4.08 -8.38 10.74
C ALA A 182 -5.37 -9.18 10.55
N LEU A 183 -6.20 -9.31 11.59
CA LEU A 183 -7.50 -9.98 11.49
C LEU A 183 -8.46 -9.26 10.53
N LEU A 184 -8.50 -7.93 10.57
CA LEU A 184 -9.30 -7.13 9.62
C LEU A 184 -8.78 -7.31 8.19
N HIS A 185 -7.46 -7.29 8.00
CA HIS A 185 -6.84 -7.51 6.70
C HIS A 185 -7.02 -8.95 6.21
N PHE A 186 -7.02 -9.94 7.11
CA PHE A 186 -7.37 -11.31 6.75
C PHE A 186 -8.79 -11.38 6.18
N ALA A 187 -9.77 -10.78 6.86
CA ALA A 187 -11.15 -10.80 6.40
C ALA A 187 -11.34 -10.06 5.05
N ALA A 188 -10.81 -8.85 4.92
CA ALA A 188 -10.94 -8.04 3.71
C ALA A 188 -10.00 -8.53 2.59
N GLY A 189 -8.74 -8.82 2.94
CA GLY A 189 -7.69 -9.19 2.00
C GLY A 189 -7.93 -10.51 1.29
N THR A 190 -8.64 -11.45 1.94
CA THR A 190 -9.02 -12.73 1.32
C THR A 190 -9.82 -12.55 0.03
N LEU A 191 -10.57 -11.46 -0.12
CA LEU A 191 -11.35 -11.17 -1.31
C LEU A 191 -10.57 -10.39 -2.38
N ILE A 192 -9.45 -9.78 -2.06
CA ILE A 192 -8.72 -8.90 -2.97
C ILE A 192 -8.25 -9.60 -4.25
N PRO A 193 -7.65 -10.81 -4.24
CA PRO A 193 -7.27 -11.50 -5.47
C PRO A 193 -8.47 -11.84 -6.36
N LEU A 194 -9.63 -12.12 -5.76
CA LEU A 194 -10.88 -12.33 -6.52
C LEU A 194 -11.34 -11.03 -7.18
N PHE A 195 -11.26 -9.90 -6.48
CA PHE A 195 -11.58 -8.60 -7.08
C PHE A 195 -10.61 -8.25 -8.21
N ILE A 196 -9.30 -8.49 -8.04
CA ILE A 196 -8.31 -8.27 -9.10
C ILE A 196 -8.70 -9.05 -10.35
N SER A 197 -8.94 -10.36 -10.25
CA SER A 197 -9.28 -11.20 -11.40
C SER A 197 -10.64 -10.82 -12.00
N SER A 198 -11.64 -10.53 -11.17
CA SER A 198 -12.98 -10.15 -11.59
C SER A 198 -13.00 -8.81 -12.31
N PHE A 199 -12.35 -7.79 -11.76
CA PHE A 199 -12.26 -6.45 -12.37
C PHE A 199 -11.42 -6.48 -13.65
N LEU A 200 -10.33 -7.26 -13.66
CA LEU A 200 -9.53 -7.42 -14.85
C LEU A 200 -10.37 -7.97 -16.02
N THR A 201 -11.15 -9.03 -15.79
CA THR A 201 -11.99 -9.63 -16.84
C THR A 201 -13.22 -8.79 -17.15
N GLY A 202 -13.78 -8.09 -16.15
CA GLY A 202 -14.96 -7.23 -16.32
C GLY A 202 -14.67 -5.97 -17.14
N PHE A 203 -13.54 -5.33 -16.89
CA PHE A 203 -13.20 -4.07 -17.57
C PHE A 203 -12.31 -4.26 -18.81
N TYR A 204 -11.42 -5.27 -18.80
CA TYR A 204 -10.38 -5.44 -19.82
C TYR A 204 -10.42 -6.79 -20.53
N GLY A 205 -11.26 -7.72 -20.09
CA GLY A 205 -11.44 -9.02 -20.75
C GLY A 205 -12.21 -8.90 -22.05
N GLU A 206 -12.00 -9.81 -22.99
CA GLU A 206 -12.70 -9.84 -24.29
C GLU A 206 -14.22 -9.89 -24.14
N ARG A 207 -14.71 -10.68 -23.18
CA ARG A 207 -16.15 -10.84 -22.91
C ARG A 207 -16.72 -9.83 -21.93
N ARG A 208 -15.89 -8.95 -21.36
CA ARG A 208 -16.28 -7.95 -20.33
C ARG A 208 -17.15 -8.55 -19.23
N SER A 209 -16.76 -9.69 -18.69
CA SER A 209 -17.53 -10.45 -17.70
C SER A 209 -16.79 -10.53 -16.36
N PHE A 210 -17.39 -9.96 -15.32
CA PHE A 210 -16.88 -10.07 -13.95
C PHE A 210 -16.93 -11.51 -13.43
N VAL A 211 -17.93 -12.29 -13.85
CA VAL A 211 -18.09 -13.69 -13.46
C VAL A 211 -16.97 -14.57 -14.01
N GLU A 212 -16.40 -14.21 -15.16
CA GLU A 212 -15.29 -14.95 -15.74
C GLU A 212 -14.04 -14.87 -14.87
N GLY A 213 -13.82 -13.75 -14.21
CA GLY A 213 -12.75 -13.57 -13.23
C GLY A 213 -12.89 -14.48 -12.00
N LEU A 214 -14.13 -14.74 -11.58
CA LEU A 214 -14.39 -15.62 -10.43
C LEU A 214 -14.02 -17.09 -10.71
N LYS A 215 -13.87 -17.51 -11.96
CA LYS A 215 -13.40 -18.86 -12.28
C LYS A 215 -11.98 -19.16 -11.77
N ALA A 216 -11.18 -18.12 -11.51
CA ALA A 216 -9.86 -18.26 -10.89
C ALA A 216 -9.90 -18.39 -9.35
N TRP A 217 -11.06 -18.58 -8.73
CA TRP A 217 -11.28 -18.51 -7.28
C TRP A 217 -10.35 -19.41 -6.46
N ARG A 218 -10.03 -20.61 -6.95
CA ARG A 218 -9.13 -21.55 -6.23
C ARG A 218 -7.75 -20.94 -6.03
N PHE A 219 -7.17 -20.42 -7.11
CA PHE A 219 -5.86 -19.79 -7.05
C PHE A 219 -5.92 -18.44 -6.29
N ALA A 220 -6.98 -17.68 -6.49
CA ALA A 220 -7.22 -16.43 -5.80
C ALA A 220 -7.29 -16.64 -4.27
N LEU A 221 -8.06 -17.61 -3.79
CA LEU A 221 -8.13 -17.92 -2.36
C LEU A 221 -6.82 -18.47 -1.83
N PHE A 222 -6.16 -19.39 -2.55
CA PHE A 222 -4.84 -19.89 -2.14
C PHE A 222 -3.84 -18.74 -1.97
N SER A 223 -3.77 -17.83 -2.94
CA SER A 223 -2.87 -16.68 -2.90
C SER A 223 -3.25 -15.67 -1.81
N ALA A 224 -4.56 -15.52 -1.54
CA ALA A 224 -5.05 -14.70 -0.45
C ALA A 224 -4.57 -15.26 0.90
N PHE A 225 -4.82 -16.53 1.17
CA PHE A 225 -4.37 -17.19 2.41
C PHE A 225 -2.86 -17.09 2.59
N ALA A 226 -2.08 -17.29 1.53
CA ALA A 226 -0.62 -17.21 1.59
C ALA A 226 -0.09 -15.84 2.06
N MET A 227 -0.85 -14.76 1.88
CA MET A 227 -0.43 -13.39 2.19
C MET A 227 -1.20 -12.73 3.34
N THR A 228 -2.35 -13.27 3.74
CA THR A 228 -3.22 -12.63 4.75
C THR A 228 -3.33 -13.41 6.04
N VAL A 229 -2.93 -14.68 6.09
CA VAL A 229 -2.88 -15.43 7.35
C VAL A 229 -1.77 -14.87 8.21
N PRO A 230 -2.09 -14.35 9.42
CA PRO A 230 -1.13 -13.76 10.33
C PRO A 230 -0.21 -14.80 10.99
#